data_7ab4f6134d3b475aa74336a4d2e43b6a
#
_entry.id   7ab4f6134d3b475aa74336a4d2e43b6a
#
_cell.length_a   1.000
_cell.length_b   1.000
_cell.length_c   1.000
_cell.angle_alpha   90.00
_cell.angle_beta   90.00
_cell.angle_gamma   90.00
#
_symmetry.space_group_name_H-M   'P 1'
#
loop_
_entity.id
_entity.type
_entity.pdbx_description
1 polymer ?
#
loop_
_entity_poly.entity_id
_entity_poly.type
_entity_poly.pdbx_seq_one_letter_code
_entity_poly.pdbx_strand_id
1 'polypeptide(L)'
;MKIKMCDPSGLLLSLSGIVLGVLLAVAEYRVDLWAALALILTTGLMHIYMQIQNRWWMAASVASAVLTVYLSYGTLFSLESLILLLFAYFIIRMARGMGGRGMISDGVLTCLLNGPVALVGAYFVCTHSFPYWFFLFPSLSIGFLCVAADGTADNYGKVLTNLLIYIGIALMVTYSALRIFVPVHFLFLITLPAFISITVRMFMKNDLAPDTYRPALALSTFALALLTGVGFIGYLF
;
A
#
# COMPACT_ATOMS: atom_id res chain seq x y z
N MET A 1 20.10 -18.89 -16.21
CA MET A 1 19.01 -18.52 -15.28
C MET A 1 18.96 -17.01 -15.24
N LYS A 2 18.03 -16.36 -15.99
CA LYS A 2 17.86 -14.90 -15.90
C LYS A 2 17.25 -14.62 -14.52
N ILE A 3 18.01 -13.99 -13.63
CA ILE A 3 17.48 -13.43 -12.39
C ILE A 3 16.45 -12.40 -12.84
N LYS A 4 15.15 -12.72 -12.68
CA LYS A 4 14.11 -11.70 -12.80
C LYS A 4 14.45 -10.63 -11.76
N MET A 5 14.90 -9.47 -12.21
CA MET A 5 15.14 -8.33 -11.31
C MET A 5 13.83 -8.06 -10.57
N CYS A 6 13.94 -7.88 -9.27
CA CYS A 6 12.81 -7.51 -8.43
C CYS A 6 12.16 -6.24 -9.03
N ASP A 7 10.85 -6.26 -9.25
CA ASP A 7 10.13 -5.10 -9.77
C ASP A 7 10.03 -4.01 -8.67
N PRO A 8 10.82 -2.94 -8.74
CA PRO A 8 10.83 -1.91 -7.72
C PRO A 8 9.50 -1.14 -7.65
N SER A 9 8.78 -1.05 -8.77
CA SER A 9 7.48 -0.37 -8.83
C SER A 9 6.44 -1.12 -8.02
N GLY A 10 6.36 -2.43 -8.19
CA GLY A 10 5.45 -3.27 -7.41
C GLY A 10 5.80 -3.25 -5.92
N LEU A 11 7.09 -3.20 -5.55
CA LEU A 11 7.50 -3.07 -4.16
C LEU A 11 7.03 -1.75 -3.54
N LEU A 12 7.22 -0.62 -4.23
CA LEU A 12 6.75 0.69 -3.76
C LEU A 12 5.24 0.72 -3.57
N LEU A 13 4.47 0.13 -4.48
CA LEU A 13 3.02 0.03 -4.37
C LEU A 13 2.60 -0.80 -3.15
N SER A 14 3.23 -1.97 -2.94
CA SER A 14 2.93 -2.82 -1.79
C SER A 14 3.29 -2.15 -0.46
N LEU A 15 4.32 -1.29 -0.43
CA LEU A 15 4.73 -0.55 0.76
C LEU A 15 3.87 0.69 1.02
N SER A 16 3.21 1.27 0.01
CA SER A 16 2.48 2.54 0.16
C SER A 16 1.40 2.47 1.24
N GLY A 17 0.55 1.44 1.23
CA GLY A 17 -0.49 1.26 2.24
C GLY A 17 0.07 0.98 3.64
N ILE A 18 1.10 0.14 3.74
CA ILE A 18 1.76 -0.19 5.01
C ILE A 18 2.41 1.04 5.63
N VAL A 19 3.21 1.79 4.85
CA VAL A 19 3.89 3.00 5.33
C VAL A 19 2.89 4.04 5.79
N LEU A 20 1.82 4.27 5.04
CA LEU A 20 0.77 5.20 5.45
C LEU A 20 0.09 4.74 6.74
N GLY A 21 -0.26 3.45 6.87
CA GLY A 21 -0.88 2.89 8.06
C GLY A 21 0.00 3.05 9.31
N VAL A 22 1.31 2.77 9.19
CA VAL A 22 2.29 2.96 10.27
C VAL A 22 2.40 4.44 10.65
N LEU A 23 2.53 5.34 9.68
CA LEU A 23 2.67 6.78 9.96
C LEU A 23 1.41 7.37 10.61
N LEU A 24 0.22 6.93 10.19
CA LEU A 24 -1.03 7.33 10.84
C LEU A 24 -1.16 6.75 12.25
N ALA A 25 -0.66 5.54 12.49
CA ALA A 25 -0.58 4.98 13.84
C ALA A 25 0.36 5.79 14.73
N VAL A 26 1.54 6.17 14.23
CA VAL A 26 2.51 7.04 14.94
C VAL A 26 1.91 8.41 15.26
N ALA A 27 1.07 8.95 14.38
CA ALA A 27 0.39 10.23 14.59
C ALA A 27 -0.68 10.19 15.68
N GLU A 28 -1.21 9.03 16.03
CA GLU A 28 -2.29 8.91 17.02
C GLU A 28 -1.84 8.25 18.33
N TYR A 29 -0.81 7.39 18.26
CA TYR A 29 -0.38 6.55 19.39
C TYR A 29 1.14 6.47 19.49
N ARG A 30 1.60 6.06 20.69
CA ARG A 30 2.99 5.62 20.85
C ARG A 30 3.13 4.22 20.24
N VAL A 31 3.83 4.14 19.12
CA VAL A 31 4.04 2.91 18.36
C VAL A 31 5.40 2.29 18.69
N ASP A 32 5.45 0.97 18.80
CA ASP A 32 6.74 0.27 18.84
C ASP A 32 7.38 0.31 17.45
N LEU A 33 8.48 1.08 17.35
CA LEU A 33 9.23 1.24 16.11
C LEU A 33 9.79 -0.08 15.58
N TRP A 34 10.14 -1.03 16.46
CA TRP A 34 10.65 -2.32 16.04
C TRP A 34 9.57 -3.18 15.37
N ALA A 35 8.35 -3.18 15.92
CA ALA A 35 7.20 -3.83 15.29
C ALA A 35 6.87 -3.20 13.93
N ALA A 36 6.90 -1.88 13.83
CA ALA A 36 6.68 -1.15 12.58
C ALA A 36 7.75 -1.48 11.51
N LEU A 37 9.03 -1.48 11.88
CA LEU A 37 10.14 -1.86 10.99
C LEU A 37 10.05 -3.32 10.56
N ALA A 38 9.73 -4.23 11.47
CA ALA A 38 9.53 -5.64 11.16
C ALA A 38 8.37 -5.85 10.18
N LEU A 39 7.28 -5.09 10.30
CA LEU A 39 6.14 -5.14 9.39
C LEU A 39 6.52 -4.67 7.96
N ILE A 40 7.24 -3.57 7.85
CA ILE A 40 7.75 -3.07 6.57
C ILE A 40 8.68 -4.11 5.92
N LEU A 41 9.59 -4.69 6.70
CA LEU A 41 10.48 -5.75 6.25
C LEU A 41 9.70 -6.98 5.78
N THR A 42 8.69 -7.41 6.54
CA THR A 42 7.83 -8.54 6.18
C THR A 42 7.16 -8.32 4.84
N THR A 43 6.61 -7.13 4.61
CA THR A 43 5.96 -6.77 3.33
C THR A 43 6.95 -6.81 2.17
N GLY A 44 8.16 -6.28 2.36
CA GLY A 44 9.22 -6.34 1.35
C GLY A 44 9.64 -7.78 1.01
N LEU A 45 9.84 -8.62 2.03
CA LEU A 45 10.19 -10.03 1.86
C LEU A 45 9.06 -10.82 1.16
N MET A 46 7.81 -10.57 1.52
CA MET A 46 6.65 -11.18 0.85
C MET A 46 6.58 -10.78 -0.62
N HIS A 47 6.82 -9.50 -0.93
CA HIS A 47 6.84 -9.04 -2.31
C HIS A 47 7.94 -9.74 -3.13
N ILE A 48 9.16 -9.83 -2.60
CA ILE A 48 10.27 -10.55 -3.22
C ILE A 48 9.92 -12.03 -3.40
N TYR A 49 9.31 -12.66 -2.39
CA TYR A 49 8.87 -14.04 -2.48
C TYR A 49 7.85 -14.25 -3.60
N MET A 50 6.87 -13.39 -3.74
CA MET A 50 5.86 -13.50 -4.80
C MET A 50 6.47 -13.43 -6.20
N GLN A 51 7.54 -12.67 -6.38
CA GLN A 51 8.22 -12.55 -7.67
C GLN A 51 9.16 -13.73 -7.98
N ILE A 52 9.93 -14.17 -6.99
CA ILE A 52 10.99 -15.17 -7.18
C ILE A 52 10.48 -16.59 -6.94
N GLN A 53 9.41 -16.78 -6.13
CA GLN A 53 8.80 -18.05 -5.73
C GLN A 53 9.80 -19.09 -5.18
N ASN A 54 10.84 -18.63 -4.47
CA ASN A 54 11.86 -19.48 -3.87
C ASN A 54 11.50 -19.80 -2.41
N ARG A 55 11.71 -21.04 -1.99
CA ARG A 55 11.43 -21.54 -0.64
C ARG A 55 12.14 -20.74 0.46
N TRP A 56 13.35 -20.26 0.23
CA TRP A 56 14.10 -19.45 1.18
C TRP A 56 13.44 -18.08 1.44
N TRP A 57 12.95 -17.43 0.39
CA TRP A 57 12.22 -16.16 0.54
C TRP A 57 10.86 -16.36 1.23
N MET A 58 10.22 -17.51 1.01
CA MET A 58 9.02 -17.87 1.74
C MET A 58 9.33 -18.03 3.24
N ALA A 59 10.37 -18.79 3.59
CA ALA A 59 10.78 -18.99 4.97
C ALA A 59 11.16 -17.67 5.65
N ALA A 60 11.90 -16.79 4.96
CA ALA A 60 12.25 -15.45 5.46
C ALA A 60 11.00 -14.59 5.70
N SER A 61 10.03 -14.62 4.78
CA SER A 61 8.77 -13.86 4.92
C SER A 61 7.95 -14.36 6.12
N VAL A 62 7.84 -15.66 6.29
CA VAL A 62 7.14 -16.27 7.44
C VAL A 62 7.85 -15.94 8.75
N ALA A 63 9.18 -16.09 8.80
CA ALA A 63 9.95 -15.76 10.01
C ALA A 63 9.81 -14.28 10.38
N SER A 64 9.85 -13.38 9.40
CA SER A 64 9.64 -11.94 9.62
C SER A 64 8.21 -11.62 10.07
N ALA A 65 7.19 -12.30 9.55
CA ALA A 65 5.81 -12.14 10.00
C ALA A 65 5.63 -12.61 11.47
N VAL A 66 6.22 -13.74 11.82
CA VAL A 66 6.22 -14.23 13.21
C VAL A 66 6.92 -13.25 14.13
N LEU A 67 8.08 -12.71 13.72
CA LEU A 67 8.80 -11.68 14.46
C LEU A 67 7.97 -10.41 14.65
N THR A 68 7.28 -9.96 13.60
CA THR A 68 6.39 -8.79 13.67
C THR A 68 5.30 -8.97 14.71
N VAL A 69 4.61 -10.12 14.68
CA VAL A 69 3.57 -10.45 15.65
C VAL A 69 4.14 -10.54 17.07
N TYR A 70 5.31 -11.16 17.23
CA TYR A 70 5.95 -11.25 18.54
C TYR A 70 6.34 -9.88 19.11
N LEU A 71 6.94 -9.02 18.29
CA LEU A 71 7.30 -7.65 18.70
C LEU A 71 6.08 -6.80 19.05
N SER A 72 4.99 -6.99 18.31
CA SER A 72 3.74 -6.24 18.53
C SER A 72 3.03 -6.69 19.81
N TYR A 73 2.92 -7.99 20.07
CA TYR A 73 2.06 -8.53 21.13
C TYR A 73 2.85 -9.10 22.33
N GLY A 74 4.17 -9.20 22.24
CA GLY A 74 5.02 -9.85 23.26
C GLY A 74 4.81 -11.35 23.40
N THR A 75 3.86 -11.95 22.67
CA THR A 75 3.56 -13.39 22.69
C THR A 75 2.99 -13.85 21.35
N LEU A 76 3.22 -15.13 21.00
CA LEU A 76 2.64 -15.77 19.82
C LEU A 76 1.37 -16.57 20.14
N PHE A 77 1.03 -16.71 21.43
CA PHE A 77 -0.03 -17.58 21.88
C PHE A 77 -1.33 -16.83 22.28
N SER A 78 -1.39 -15.52 22.06
CA SER A 78 -2.64 -14.79 22.22
C SER A 78 -3.58 -15.10 21.04
N LEU A 79 -4.88 -14.96 21.26
CA LEU A 79 -5.88 -15.18 20.21
C LEU A 79 -5.66 -14.20 19.03
N GLU A 80 -5.34 -12.96 19.34
CA GLU A 80 -5.06 -11.91 18.35
C GLU A 80 -3.82 -12.26 17.49
N SER A 81 -2.75 -12.75 18.11
CA SER A 81 -1.54 -13.19 17.42
C SER A 81 -1.84 -14.34 16.45
N LEU A 82 -2.63 -15.31 16.87
CA LEU A 82 -3.03 -16.45 16.03
C LEU A 82 -3.90 -15.99 14.86
N ILE A 83 -4.85 -15.07 15.10
CA ILE A 83 -5.69 -14.51 14.03
C ILE A 83 -4.83 -13.76 12.99
N LEU A 84 -3.87 -12.96 13.43
CA LEU A 84 -2.97 -12.24 12.52
C LEU A 84 -2.10 -13.19 11.69
N LEU A 85 -1.57 -14.25 12.29
CA LEU A 85 -0.79 -15.25 11.57
C LEU A 85 -1.64 -16.01 10.54
N LEU A 86 -2.87 -16.38 10.90
CA LEU A 86 -3.82 -16.99 9.98
C LEU A 86 -4.19 -16.04 8.84
N PHE A 87 -4.38 -14.76 9.15
CA PHE A 87 -4.66 -13.74 8.15
C PHE A 87 -3.48 -13.53 7.18
N ALA A 88 -2.25 -13.45 7.70
CA ALA A 88 -1.05 -13.40 6.89
C ALA A 88 -0.91 -14.63 5.96
N TYR A 89 -1.18 -15.83 6.49
CA TYR A 89 -1.20 -17.05 5.69
C TYR A 89 -2.27 -16.99 4.58
N PHE A 90 -3.47 -16.50 4.90
CA PHE A 90 -4.54 -16.34 3.93
C PHE A 90 -4.18 -15.36 2.81
N ILE A 91 -3.55 -14.22 3.16
CA ILE A 91 -3.05 -13.24 2.17
C ILE A 91 -2.03 -13.91 1.23
N ILE A 92 -1.07 -14.66 1.78
CA ILE A 92 -0.07 -15.38 0.97
C ILE A 92 -0.75 -16.36 0.02
N ARG A 93 -1.77 -17.07 0.49
CA ARG A 93 -2.53 -18.02 -0.35
C ARG A 93 -3.35 -17.33 -1.43
N MET A 94 -3.99 -16.21 -1.12
CA MET A 94 -4.72 -15.41 -2.12
C MET A 94 -3.79 -14.82 -3.18
N ALA A 95 -2.67 -14.26 -2.77
CA ALA A 95 -1.68 -13.68 -3.68
C ALA A 95 -1.12 -14.70 -4.68
N ARG A 96 -0.95 -15.97 -4.28
CA ARG A 96 -0.57 -17.05 -5.20
C ARG A 96 -1.64 -17.37 -6.27
N GLY A 97 -2.88 -17.09 -6.00
CA GLY A 97 -4.00 -17.34 -6.90
C GLY A 97 -4.28 -16.17 -7.85
N MET A 98 -3.51 -15.05 -7.72
CA MET A 98 -3.66 -13.85 -8.53
C MET A 98 -3.07 -14.10 -9.89
N GLY A 99 -3.35 -14.50 -10.80
CA GLY A 99 -2.67 -14.75 -12.10
C GLY A 99 -3.50 -15.62 -13.04
N GLY A 100 -4.79 -15.76 -12.76
CA GLY A 100 -5.67 -16.58 -13.58
C GLY A 100 -7.16 -16.31 -13.40
N ARG A 101 -7.45 -15.26 -12.62
CA ARG A 101 -8.83 -14.85 -12.33
C ARG A 101 -9.24 -13.74 -13.26
N GLY A 102 -10.20 -13.47 -13.76
CA GLY A 102 -10.58 -12.37 -14.69
C GLY A 102 -10.13 -11.00 -14.19
N MET A 103 -9.90 -10.12 -15.11
CA MET A 103 -9.38 -8.75 -14.97
C MET A 103 -10.00 -7.92 -13.82
N ILE A 104 -11.33 -7.98 -13.66
CA ILE A 104 -12.04 -7.23 -12.61
C ILE A 104 -11.71 -7.78 -11.23
N SER A 105 -11.61 -9.11 -11.08
CA SER A 105 -11.28 -9.73 -9.79
C SER A 105 -9.85 -9.43 -9.35
N ASP A 106 -8.91 -9.37 -10.27
CA ASP A 106 -7.51 -9.04 -9.98
C ASP A 106 -7.38 -7.57 -9.59
N GLY A 107 -8.08 -6.65 -10.26
CA GLY A 107 -8.12 -5.23 -9.89
C GLY A 107 -8.75 -4.98 -8.51
N VAL A 108 -9.89 -5.60 -8.21
CA VAL A 108 -10.52 -5.51 -6.89
C VAL A 108 -9.61 -6.06 -5.80
N LEU A 109 -8.96 -7.19 -6.04
CA LEU A 109 -8.06 -7.81 -5.08
C LEU A 109 -6.80 -6.97 -4.86
N THR A 110 -6.20 -6.40 -5.91
CA THR A 110 -5.08 -5.45 -5.83
C THR A 110 -5.49 -4.22 -5.01
N CYS A 111 -6.68 -3.66 -5.26
CA CYS A 111 -7.20 -2.53 -4.50
C CYS A 111 -7.34 -2.87 -3.01
N LEU A 112 -7.97 -3.99 -2.68
CA LEU A 112 -8.21 -4.39 -1.30
C LEU A 112 -6.90 -4.72 -0.55
N LEU A 113 -5.99 -5.45 -1.18
CA LEU A 113 -4.74 -5.88 -0.54
C LEU A 113 -3.79 -4.71 -0.28
N ASN A 114 -3.57 -3.84 -1.27
CA ASN A 114 -2.62 -2.72 -1.14
C ASN A 114 -3.23 -1.47 -0.48
N GLY A 115 -4.56 -1.36 -0.44
CA GLY A 115 -5.27 -0.29 0.24
C GLY A 115 -5.77 -0.69 1.63
N PRO A 116 -7.05 -1.11 1.77
CA PRO A 116 -7.66 -1.37 3.07
C PRO A 116 -6.91 -2.40 3.92
N VAL A 117 -6.52 -3.54 3.36
CA VAL A 117 -5.83 -4.60 4.11
C VAL A 117 -4.46 -4.14 4.58
N ALA A 118 -3.68 -3.50 3.70
CA ALA A 118 -2.34 -3.03 4.04
C ALA A 118 -2.39 -1.90 5.08
N LEU A 119 -3.21 -0.88 4.87
CA LEU A 119 -3.28 0.28 5.76
C LEU A 119 -3.90 -0.06 7.10
N VAL A 120 -5.09 -0.67 7.10
CA VAL A 120 -5.79 -1.03 8.34
C VAL A 120 -5.02 -2.10 9.11
N GLY A 121 -4.46 -3.08 8.40
CA GLY A 121 -3.62 -4.12 9.01
C GLY A 121 -2.36 -3.55 9.66
N ALA A 122 -1.67 -2.61 8.99
CA ALA A 122 -0.49 -1.95 9.54
C ALA A 122 -0.84 -1.10 10.78
N TYR A 123 -1.92 -0.32 10.69
CA TYR A 123 -2.41 0.45 11.83
C TYR A 123 -2.76 -0.45 13.02
N PHE A 124 -3.51 -1.55 12.77
CA PHE A 124 -3.91 -2.49 13.82
C PHE A 124 -2.71 -3.17 14.50
N VAL A 125 -1.71 -3.62 13.72
CA VAL A 125 -0.48 -4.22 14.26
C VAL A 125 0.27 -3.24 15.16
N CYS A 126 0.25 -1.96 14.82
CA CYS A 126 0.96 -0.92 15.58
C CYS A 126 0.20 -0.41 16.81
N THR A 127 -1.13 -0.45 16.81
CA THR A 127 -1.97 0.21 17.83
C THR A 127 -2.83 -0.74 18.64
N HIS A 128 -2.99 -2.01 18.21
CA HIS A 128 -3.93 -3.01 18.74
C HIS A 128 -5.40 -2.56 18.72
N SER A 129 -5.72 -1.55 17.91
CA SER A 129 -7.06 -1.00 17.77
C SER A 129 -7.44 -0.84 16.30
N PHE A 130 -8.73 -0.93 16.02
CA PHE A 130 -9.21 -0.65 14.67
C PHE A 130 -9.26 0.86 14.45
N PRO A 131 -8.83 1.31 13.26
CA PRO A 131 -8.93 2.72 12.92
C PRO A 131 -10.39 3.14 12.75
N TYR A 132 -10.64 4.44 12.90
CA TYR A 132 -11.96 5.01 12.65
C TYR A 132 -12.40 4.83 11.19
N TRP A 133 -13.71 4.87 10.93
CA TRP A 133 -14.30 4.64 9.61
C TRP A 133 -13.74 5.54 8.49
N PHE A 134 -13.32 6.76 8.82
CA PHE A 134 -12.77 7.69 7.83
C PHE A 134 -11.40 7.25 7.27
N PHE A 135 -10.73 6.27 7.88
CA PHE A 135 -9.53 5.63 7.32
C PHE A 135 -9.80 4.84 6.04
N LEU A 136 -11.09 4.57 5.74
CA LEU A 136 -11.47 4.01 4.45
C LEU A 136 -11.08 4.92 3.27
N PHE A 137 -11.11 6.25 3.45
CA PHE A 137 -10.75 7.18 2.38
C PHE A 137 -9.29 7.04 1.94
N PRO A 138 -8.28 7.18 2.82
CA PRO A 138 -6.89 7.02 2.42
C PRO A 138 -6.56 5.58 2.02
N SER A 139 -7.21 4.58 2.60
CA SER A 139 -7.00 3.19 2.22
C SER A 139 -7.51 2.89 0.79
N LEU A 140 -8.70 3.32 0.45
CA LEU A 140 -9.23 3.18 -0.91
C LEU A 140 -8.45 4.07 -1.90
N SER A 141 -7.99 5.26 -1.48
CA SER A 141 -7.13 6.12 -2.29
C SER A 141 -5.88 5.34 -2.76
N ILE A 142 -5.13 4.78 -1.83
CA ILE A 142 -3.94 3.97 -2.15
C ILE A 142 -4.33 2.76 -3.00
N GLY A 143 -5.42 2.07 -2.66
CA GLY A 143 -5.90 0.93 -3.43
C GLY A 143 -6.17 1.26 -4.90
N PHE A 144 -6.89 2.33 -5.20
CA PHE A 144 -7.16 2.78 -6.57
C PHE A 144 -5.90 3.20 -7.31
N LEU A 145 -4.99 3.91 -6.65
CA LEU A 145 -3.69 4.29 -7.24
C LEU A 145 -2.83 3.07 -7.55
N CYS A 146 -2.86 2.03 -6.69
CA CYS A 146 -2.17 0.77 -6.94
C CYS A 146 -2.76 0.03 -8.16
N VAL A 147 -4.10 -0.03 -8.30
CA VAL A 147 -4.74 -0.62 -9.48
C VAL A 147 -4.38 0.16 -10.74
N ALA A 148 -4.38 1.50 -10.68
CA ALA A 148 -3.97 2.34 -11.80
C ALA A 148 -2.52 2.10 -12.23
N ALA A 149 -1.64 1.77 -11.28
CA ALA A 149 -0.20 1.55 -11.54
C ALA A 149 0.16 0.10 -11.90
N ASP A 150 -0.64 -0.88 -11.52
CA ASP A 150 -0.26 -2.31 -11.56
C ASP A 150 -0.34 -2.93 -12.96
N GLY A 151 -0.42 -2.18 -14.05
CA GLY A 151 -0.42 -2.73 -15.39
C GLY A 151 -1.65 -3.58 -15.78
N THR A 152 -2.52 -3.93 -14.82
CA THR A 152 -3.90 -4.36 -15.10
C THR A 152 -4.64 -3.27 -15.87
N ALA A 153 -4.14 -2.07 -15.80
CA ALA A 153 -4.57 -0.90 -16.54
C ALA A 153 -4.48 -1.04 -18.07
N ASP A 154 -3.59 -1.85 -18.59
CA ASP A 154 -3.55 -2.15 -20.04
C ASP A 154 -4.86 -2.72 -20.53
N ASN A 155 -5.52 -3.48 -19.66
CA ASN A 155 -6.82 -4.06 -19.94
C ASN A 155 -7.98 -3.07 -19.71
N TYR A 156 -7.79 -2.04 -18.88
CA TYR A 156 -8.85 -1.07 -18.54
C TYR A 156 -8.90 0.14 -19.47
N GLY A 157 -7.86 0.34 -20.27
CA GLY A 157 -7.74 1.52 -21.12
C GLY A 157 -7.40 2.81 -20.35
N LYS A 158 -6.87 3.77 -21.08
CA LYS A 158 -6.35 5.05 -20.53
C LYS A 158 -7.38 5.84 -19.72
N VAL A 159 -8.65 5.80 -20.15
CA VAL A 159 -9.72 6.56 -19.48
C VAL A 159 -9.98 6.05 -18.08
N LEU A 160 -10.09 4.74 -17.90
CA LEU A 160 -10.34 4.16 -16.57
C LEU A 160 -9.13 4.31 -15.65
N THR A 161 -7.90 4.15 -16.17
CA THR A 161 -6.69 4.41 -15.40
C THR A 161 -6.66 5.84 -14.87
N ASN A 162 -6.93 6.83 -15.71
CA ASN A 162 -7.00 8.23 -15.29
C ASN A 162 -8.12 8.48 -14.28
N LEU A 163 -9.29 7.88 -14.49
CA LEU A 163 -10.40 7.97 -13.53
C LEU A 163 -10.00 7.44 -12.14
N LEU A 164 -9.33 6.29 -12.09
CA LEU A 164 -8.83 5.72 -10.83
C LEU A 164 -7.82 6.64 -10.12
N ILE A 165 -6.92 7.29 -10.88
CA ILE A 165 -5.99 8.27 -10.34
C ILE A 165 -6.74 9.45 -9.72
N TYR A 166 -7.70 10.03 -10.43
CA TYR A 166 -8.47 11.18 -9.93
C TYR A 166 -9.33 10.82 -8.72
N ILE A 167 -9.98 9.66 -8.72
CA ILE A 167 -10.76 9.18 -7.57
C ILE A 167 -9.83 8.97 -6.38
N GLY A 168 -8.66 8.34 -6.58
CA GLY A 168 -7.68 8.13 -5.52
C GLY A 168 -7.24 9.46 -4.88
N ILE A 169 -6.88 10.46 -5.68
CA ILE A 169 -6.50 11.78 -5.18
C ILE A 169 -7.68 12.46 -4.47
N ALA A 170 -8.88 12.42 -5.03
CA ALA A 170 -10.08 13.02 -4.41
C ALA A 170 -10.38 12.41 -3.04
N LEU A 171 -10.24 11.10 -2.88
CA LEU A 171 -10.41 10.41 -1.60
C LEU A 171 -9.37 10.87 -0.57
N MET A 172 -8.11 11.07 -0.97
CA MET A 172 -7.08 11.58 -0.07
C MET A 172 -7.35 13.02 0.36
N VAL A 173 -7.79 13.88 -0.56
CA VAL A 173 -8.22 15.26 -0.25
C VAL A 173 -9.39 15.24 0.73
N THR A 174 -10.38 14.39 0.50
CA THR A 174 -11.55 14.24 1.38
C THR A 174 -11.13 13.82 2.79
N TYR A 175 -10.22 12.85 2.90
CA TYR A 175 -9.67 12.43 4.19
C TYR A 175 -9.01 13.59 4.93
N SER A 176 -8.13 14.32 4.26
CA SER A 176 -7.42 15.46 4.87
C SER A 176 -8.38 16.59 5.29
N ALA A 177 -9.44 16.81 4.52
CA ALA A 177 -10.46 17.81 4.86
C ALA A 177 -11.34 17.40 6.05
N LEU A 178 -11.63 16.10 6.20
CA LEU A 178 -12.43 15.58 7.32
C LEU A 178 -11.69 15.58 8.66
N ARG A 179 -10.36 15.57 8.65
CA ARG A 179 -9.52 15.44 9.85
C ARG A 179 -9.17 16.76 10.54
N ILE A 180 -9.88 17.84 10.31
CA ILE A 180 -9.58 19.21 10.75
C ILE A 180 -8.68 19.92 9.73
N PHE A 181 -9.14 21.07 9.28
CA PHE A 181 -8.55 21.84 8.19
C PHE A 181 -7.22 22.48 8.60
N VAL A 182 -6.16 21.66 8.70
CA VAL A 182 -4.80 22.14 8.99
C VAL A 182 -3.98 22.07 7.72
N PRO A 183 -3.32 23.16 7.30
CA PRO A 183 -2.58 23.18 6.02
C PRO A 183 -1.55 22.06 5.85
N VAL A 184 -0.92 21.63 6.94
CA VAL A 184 0.10 20.57 6.90
C VAL A 184 -0.46 19.20 6.48
N HIS A 185 -1.77 18.95 6.69
CA HIS A 185 -2.43 17.73 6.23
C HIS A 185 -2.51 17.62 4.71
N PHE A 186 -2.33 18.75 4.00
CA PHE A 186 -2.34 18.80 2.54
C PHE A 186 -0.94 18.74 1.93
N LEU A 187 0.09 18.39 2.72
CA LEU A 187 1.47 18.28 2.23
C LEU A 187 1.60 17.34 1.01
N PHE A 188 0.76 16.31 0.92
CA PHE A 188 0.73 15.40 -0.22
C PHE A 188 0.37 16.09 -1.55
N LEU A 189 -0.26 17.28 -1.54
CA LEU A 189 -0.57 18.04 -2.76
C LEU A 189 0.68 18.37 -3.57
N ILE A 190 1.87 18.35 -2.96
CA ILE A 190 3.16 18.48 -3.65
C ILE A 190 3.35 17.37 -4.71
N THR A 191 2.67 16.23 -4.56
CA THR A 191 2.72 15.13 -5.56
C THR A 191 1.79 15.36 -6.75
N LEU A 192 0.82 16.28 -6.68
CA LEU A 192 -0.15 16.51 -7.76
C LEU A 192 0.47 16.82 -9.12
N PRO A 193 1.52 17.67 -9.23
CA PRO A 193 2.15 17.92 -10.53
C PRO A 193 2.67 16.65 -11.21
N ALA A 194 3.15 15.67 -10.42
CA ALA A 194 3.60 14.38 -10.95
C ALA A 194 2.42 13.58 -11.52
N PHE A 195 1.31 13.46 -10.78
CA PHE A 195 0.11 12.79 -11.27
C PHE A 195 -0.47 13.46 -12.51
N ILE A 196 -0.57 14.80 -12.51
CA ILE A 196 -1.05 15.57 -13.68
C ILE A 196 -0.13 15.33 -14.88
N SER A 197 1.19 15.36 -14.69
CA SER A 197 2.15 15.09 -15.77
C SER A 197 1.97 13.69 -16.37
N ILE A 198 1.74 12.67 -15.52
CA ILE A 198 1.51 11.30 -15.97
C ILE A 198 0.20 11.22 -16.78
N THR A 199 -0.90 11.77 -16.26
CA THR A 199 -2.21 11.74 -16.92
C THR A 199 -2.20 12.49 -18.25
N VAL A 200 -1.58 13.67 -18.30
CA VAL A 200 -1.45 14.45 -19.54
C VAL A 200 -0.63 13.68 -20.58
N ARG A 201 0.50 13.06 -20.18
CA ARG A 201 1.30 12.24 -21.09
C ARG A 201 0.52 11.04 -21.63
N MET A 202 -0.29 10.39 -20.80
CA MET A 202 -1.14 9.27 -21.22
C MET A 202 -2.20 9.69 -22.26
N PHE A 203 -2.71 10.92 -22.18
CA PHE A 203 -3.64 11.44 -23.18
C PHE A 203 -2.95 11.91 -24.47
N MET A 204 -1.80 12.59 -24.34
CA MET A 204 -1.11 13.19 -25.50
C MET A 204 -0.36 12.16 -26.36
N LYS A 205 0.16 11.09 -25.75
CA LYS A 205 0.90 10.04 -26.47
C LYS A 205 0.01 8.80 -26.57
N ASN A 206 -0.46 8.50 -27.79
CA ASN A 206 -1.30 7.33 -28.05
C ASN A 206 -0.64 5.99 -27.74
N ASP A 207 0.70 5.93 -27.66
CA ASP A 207 1.51 4.70 -27.49
C ASP A 207 2.36 4.70 -26.22
N LEU A 208 1.87 5.28 -25.12
CA LEU A 208 2.61 5.17 -23.86
C LEU A 208 2.48 3.74 -23.33
N ALA A 209 3.55 2.96 -23.49
CA ALA A 209 3.64 1.63 -22.91
C ALA A 209 3.56 1.71 -21.37
N PRO A 210 2.88 0.77 -20.71
CA PRO A 210 2.73 0.70 -19.26
C PRO A 210 4.05 0.78 -18.51
N ASP A 211 5.09 0.16 -19.05
CA ASP A 211 6.45 0.18 -18.49
C ASP A 211 7.02 1.61 -18.33
N THR A 212 6.47 2.58 -19.06
CA THR A 212 6.95 3.97 -19.02
C THR A 212 6.31 4.79 -17.90
N TYR A 213 5.01 4.59 -17.61
CA TYR A 213 4.32 5.38 -16.59
C TYR A 213 4.21 4.68 -15.23
N ARG A 214 4.25 3.35 -15.21
CA ARG A 214 4.15 2.55 -13.99
C ARG A 214 5.17 2.93 -12.91
N PRO A 215 6.48 3.06 -13.20
CA PRO A 215 7.46 3.47 -12.19
C PRO A 215 7.18 4.87 -11.63
N ALA A 216 6.82 5.81 -12.50
CA ALA A 216 6.51 7.18 -12.07
C ALA A 216 5.25 7.21 -11.21
N LEU A 217 4.20 6.46 -11.58
CA LEU A 217 2.95 6.37 -10.82
C LEU A 217 3.15 5.68 -9.47
N ALA A 218 3.95 4.60 -9.44
CA ALA A 218 4.30 3.91 -8.19
C ALA A 218 5.07 4.82 -7.23
N LEU A 219 6.06 5.55 -7.73
CA LEU A 219 6.82 6.52 -6.94
C LEU A 219 5.93 7.65 -6.43
N SER A 220 5.04 8.18 -7.28
CA SER A 220 4.11 9.24 -6.89
C SER A 220 3.12 8.77 -5.83
N THR A 221 2.62 7.52 -5.93
CA THR A 221 1.73 6.90 -4.95
C THR A 221 2.43 6.71 -3.61
N PHE A 222 3.67 6.21 -3.63
CA PHE A 222 4.47 6.07 -2.42
C PHE A 222 4.78 7.42 -1.77
N ALA A 223 5.16 8.42 -2.56
CA ALA A 223 5.41 9.78 -2.07
C ALA A 223 4.13 10.41 -1.48
N LEU A 224 2.96 10.20 -2.11
CA LEU A 224 1.68 10.64 -1.60
C LEU A 224 1.38 10.00 -0.23
N ALA A 225 1.57 8.70 -0.09
CA ALA A 225 1.37 7.99 1.17
C ALA A 225 2.30 8.53 2.27
N LEU A 226 3.59 8.71 1.97
CA LEU A 226 4.59 9.19 2.89
C LEU A 226 4.31 10.64 3.33
N LEU A 227 4.03 11.55 2.38
CA LEU A 227 3.76 12.96 2.68
C LEU A 227 2.44 13.15 3.43
N THR A 228 1.43 12.32 3.15
CA THR A 228 0.19 12.31 3.94
C THR A 228 0.52 11.95 5.40
N GLY A 229 1.20 10.84 5.63
CA GLY A 229 1.55 10.39 6.99
C GLY A 229 2.43 11.41 7.74
N VAL A 230 3.46 11.95 7.08
CA VAL A 230 4.33 12.99 7.67
C VAL A 230 3.53 14.26 7.99
N GLY A 231 2.60 14.67 7.14
CA GLY A 231 1.72 15.80 7.40
C GLY A 231 0.88 15.62 8.65
N PHE A 232 0.39 14.41 8.92
CA PHE A 232 -0.35 14.10 10.14
C PHE A 232 0.53 14.04 11.39
N ILE A 233 1.77 13.54 11.29
CA ILE A 233 2.74 13.57 12.40
C ILE A 233 3.18 15.00 12.70
N GLY A 234 3.43 15.83 11.69
CA GLY A 234 3.85 17.23 11.86
C GLY A 234 2.84 18.13 12.56
N TYR A 235 1.60 17.69 12.71
CA TYR A 235 0.58 18.38 13.51
C TYR A 235 0.76 18.18 15.02
N LEU A 236 1.51 17.16 15.44
CA LEU A 236 1.75 16.86 16.87
C LEU A 236 2.86 17.69 17.49
N PHE A 237 3.65 18.40 16.68
CA PHE A 237 4.77 19.27 17.07
C PHE A 237 4.49 20.72 16.66
#